data_e8f7b8532ef416fdb178d760c09aaa0c
#
_entry.id   e8f7b8532ef416fdb178d760c09aaa0c
#
_cell.length_a   1.000
_cell.length_b   1.000
_cell.length_c   1.000
_cell.angle_alpha   90.00
_cell.angle_beta   90.00
_cell.angle_gamma   90.00
#
_symmetry.space_group_name_H-M   'P 1'
#
loop_
_entity.id
_entity.type
_entity.pdbx_description
1 polymer ?
#
loop_
_entity_poly.entity_id
_entity_poly.type
_entity_poly.pdbx_seq_one_letter_code
_entity_poly.pdbx_strand_id
1 'polypeptide(L)'
;MPPNLSLSIQSIRSIHLAFKDSASYWESYRAGEGDRQTERFEFKRGWQTVYARYIETPLVKVTLSDGTVGWGEANAGIGPEVVCLIVNELLAQMVEGREFENPAALWDFLYDTQRGRGYSSGYWLDALAAIDIAVWDAIGKREQSPVAALLAPEPRKRFEVYLSGVRRATLQERIDHVNSWIDTGLRGAKIFLTGDIEAGVGELDGLMHGAPRLEQWMVDTLWMCSHESAELGKLEYGRRNVRFFECPLQPEDLAGHQELVAKPGAPIALGEHFRSRYQMETWVQQPRALDVYQPDIGRTGFTDYMIQKEIAAKAGIPTTPHMGSGVSVFQAATLQCAAVASPEYLQEFQGGLSDRLAEASDTGWEYRDGGFELPDRPGIGVEINEALLEPFIVRN
;
A
#
# COMPACT_ATOMS: atom_id res chain seq x y z
N MET A 1 5.18 -19.58 10.42
CA MET A 1 4.58 -19.97 9.14
C MET A 1 4.09 -21.40 9.25
N PRO A 2 2.97 -21.77 8.65
CA PRO A 2 2.55 -23.16 8.66
C PRO A 2 3.64 -24.03 8.02
N PRO A 3 3.96 -25.19 8.59
CA PRO A 3 4.95 -26.09 8.02
C PRO A 3 4.39 -26.72 6.73
N ASN A 4 5.21 -26.71 5.69
CA ASN A 4 5.01 -27.45 4.44
C ASN A 4 4.17 -26.79 3.33
N LEU A 5 4.43 -25.50 3.04
CA LEU A 5 3.93 -24.86 1.81
C LEU A 5 4.97 -24.95 0.68
N SER A 6 5.45 -26.15 0.39
CA SER A 6 6.35 -26.36 -0.75
C SER A 6 5.67 -25.95 -2.06
N LEU A 7 6.44 -25.35 -2.97
CA LEU A 7 5.95 -24.90 -4.26
C LEU A 7 6.96 -25.23 -5.36
N SER A 8 6.42 -25.55 -6.52
CA SER A 8 7.18 -25.73 -7.75
C SER A 8 6.62 -24.78 -8.79
N ILE A 9 7.47 -23.93 -9.35
CA ILE A 9 7.06 -22.87 -10.27
C ILE A 9 7.18 -23.37 -11.70
N GLN A 10 6.04 -23.42 -12.42
CA GLN A 10 6.02 -23.72 -13.85
C GLN A 10 6.40 -22.51 -14.68
N SER A 11 5.79 -21.35 -14.43
CA SER A 11 6.07 -20.12 -15.15
C SER A 11 5.72 -18.87 -14.36
N ILE A 12 6.41 -17.77 -14.65
CA ILE A 12 6.10 -16.42 -14.15
C ILE A 12 6.05 -15.46 -15.35
N ARG A 13 5.02 -14.63 -15.39
CA ARG A 13 4.88 -13.59 -16.41
C ARG A 13 4.33 -12.30 -15.81
N SER A 14 4.94 -11.17 -16.16
CA SER A 14 4.42 -9.84 -15.84
C SER A 14 3.85 -9.15 -17.07
N ILE A 15 2.75 -8.42 -16.86
CA ILE A 15 1.98 -7.71 -17.89
C ILE A 15 1.85 -6.24 -17.46
N HIS A 16 2.25 -5.32 -18.32
CA HIS A 16 2.00 -3.89 -18.11
C HIS A 16 0.57 -3.54 -18.51
N LEU A 17 -0.25 -3.09 -17.56
CA LEU A 17 -1.61 -2.61 -17.80
C LEU A 17 -1.67 -1.09 -17.68
N ALA A 18 -2.45 -0.44 -18.55
CA ALA A 18 -2.71 1.00 -18.52
C ALA A 18 -4.21 1.29 -18.75
N PHE A 19 -4.81 1.99 -17.80
CA PHE A 19 -6.23 2.37 -17.82
C PHE A 19 -6.35 3.85 -18.20
N LYS A 20 -6.19 4.15 -19.51
CA LYS A 20 -6.06 5.53 -20.03
C LYS A 20 -7.30 6.38 -19.81
N ASP A 21 -8.47 5.76 -19.64
CA ASP A 21 -9.73 6.44 -19.36
C ASP A 21 -9.93 6.70 -17.85
N SER A 22 -9.00 6.24 -17.00
CA SER A 22 -9.07 6.54 -15.58
C SER A 22 -8.63 7.98 -15.30
N ALA A 23 -9.27 8.62 -14.34
CA ALA A 23 -8.85 9.92 -13.86
C ALA A 23 -7.44 9.85 -13.22
N SER A 24 -6.67 10.91 -13.37
CA SER A 24 -5.42 11.09 -12.62
C SER A 24 -5.69 11.01 -11.12
N TYR A 25 -4.74 10.49 -10.37
CA TYR A 25 -4.81 10.46 -8.90
C TYR A 25 -5.07 11.85 -8.28
N TRP A 26 -4.56 12.91 -8.93
CA TRP A 26 -4.64 14.30 -8.48
C TRP A 26 -5.58 15.19 -9.30
N GLU A 27 -6.33 14.65 -10.25
CA GLU A 27 -7.13 15.46 -11.19
C GLU A 27 -8.07 16.45 -10.52
N SER A 28 -8.67 16.04 -9.41
CA SER A 28 -9.57 16.91 -8.63
C SER A 28 -8.87 17.71 -7.54
N TYR A 29 -7.54 17.63 -7.44
CA TYR A 29 -6.77 18.39 -6.48
C TYR A 29 -6.20 19.66 -7.14
N ARG A 30 -5.95 20.72 -6.35
CA ARG A 30 -5.48 22.01 -6.87
C ARG A 30 -4.25 21.83 -7.75
N ALA A 31 -4.31 22.41 -8.98
CA ALA A 31 -3.11 22.62 -9.77
C ALA A 31 -2.19 23.59 -9.04
N GLY A 32 -0.94 23.22 -8.82
CA GLY A 32 0.07 24.07 -8.20
C GLY A 32 0.79 24.93 -9.21
N GLU A 33 1.22 26.12 -8.82
CA GLU A 33 2.12 26.93 -9.66
C GLU A 33 3.44 26.19 -9.87
N GLY A 34 3.82 26.01 -11.15
CA GLY A 34 5.04 25.31 -11.56
C GLY A 34 4.90 23.78 -11.70
N ASP A 35 3.69 23.24 -11.61
CA ASP A 35 3.41 21.88 -12.04
C ASP A 35 3.72 21.71 -13.53
N ARG A 36 4.24 20.54 -13.90
CA ARG A 36 4.54 20.18 -15.29
C ARG A 36 3.78 18.94 -15.68
N GLN A 37 3.34 18.88 -16.92
CA GLN A 37 2.53 17.78 -17.42
C GLN A 37 3.02 17.33 -18.79
N THR A 38 3.09 16.01 -18.96
CA THR A 38 3.28 15.32 -20.24
C THR A 38 2.01 14.55 -20.59
N GLU A 39 2.00 13.78 -21.66
CA GLU A 39 0.88 12.90 -21.99
C GLU A 39 0.65 11.83 -20.89
N ARG A 40 1.75 11.27 -20.34
CA ARG A 40 1.73 10.12 -19.41
C ARG A 40 1.93 10.54 -17.95
N PHE A 41 2.67 11.58 -17.68
CA PHE A 41 3.08 11.96 -16.33
C PHE A 41 2.75 13.41 -15.99
N GLU A 42 2.55 13.65 -14.69
CA GLU A 42 2.47 14.97 -14.12
C GLU A 42 3.48 15.13 -12.97
N PHE A 43 4.23 16.22 -12.96
CA PHE A 43 5.11 16.59 -11.86
C PHE A 43 4.40 17.61 -10.98
N LYS A 44 4.18 17.26 -9.73
CA LYS A 44 3.59 18.13 -8.70
C LYS A 44 4.70 18.81 -7.92
N ARG A 45 4.93 20.10 -8.22
CA ARG A 45 6.00 20.88 -7.58
C ARG A 45 5.83 20.96 -6.06
N GLY A 46 4.60 21.09 -5.58
CA GLY A 46 4.29 21.17 -4.14
C GLY A 46 4.77 19.95 -3.34
N TRP A 47 4.86 18.77 -3.98
CA TRP A 47 5.36 17.53 -3.37
C TRP A 47 6.64 17.00 -4.02
N GLN A 48 7.22 17.75 -4.95
CA GLN A 48 8.45 17.39 -5.69
C GLN A 48 8.42 15.96 -6.27
N THR A 49 7.24 15.49 -6.68
CA THR A 49 6.99 14.11 -7.07
C THR A 49 6.32 14.03 -8.44
N VAL A 50 6.67 12.99 -9.19
CA VAL A 50 6.03 12.62 -10.46
C VAL A 50 4.92 11.62 -10.17
N TYR A 51 3.76 11.83 -10.80
CA TYR A 51 2.61 10.92 -10.78
C TYR A 51 2.22 10.50 -12.19
N ALA A 52 1.62 9.32 -12.34
CA ALA A 52 0.98 8.94 -13.59
C ALA A 52 -0.35 9.71 -13.75
N ARG A 53 -0.67 10.10 -14.98
CA ARG A 53 -1.93 10.81 -15.29
C ARG A 53 -3.12 9.88 -15.41
N TYR A 54 -2.87 8.60 -15.54
CA TYR A 54 -3.86 7.53 -15.49
C TYR A 54 -3.26 6.34 -14.75
N ILE A 55 -4.08 5.36 -14.40
CA ILE A 55 -3.60 4.20 -13.66
C ILE A 55 -2.81 3.29 -14.58
N GLU A 56 -1.59 3.02 -14.18
CA GLU A 56 -0.70 2.02 -14.76
C GLU A 56 -0.23 1.07 -13.66
N THR A 57 -0.09 -0.22 -14.00
CA THR A 57 0.37 -1.21 -13.03
C THR A 57 1.05 -2.40 -13.68
N PRO A 58 2.06 -3.02 -13.02
CA PRO A 58 2.60 -4.33 -13.41
C PRO A 58 1.78 -5.44 -12.74
N LEU A 59 1.03 -6.20 -13.50
CA LEU A 59 0.32 -7.38 -13.03
C LEU A 59 1.17 -8.63 -13.27
N VAL A 60 1.41 -9.44 -12.23
CA VAL A 60 2.23 -10.66 -12.30
C VAL A 60 1.33 -11.89 -12.17
N LYS A 61 1.51 -12.83 -13.11
CA LYS A 61 0.90 -14.16 -13.10
C LYS A 61 1.96 -15.19 -12.74
N VAL A 62 1.70 -16.00 -11.74
CA VAL A 62 2.47 -17.19 -11.41
C VAL A 62 1.64 -18.43 -11.70
N THR A 63 2.21 -19.43 -12.37
CA THR A 63 1.61 -20.76 -12.55
C THR A 63 2.48 -21.77 -11.80
N LEU A 64 1.87 -22.49 -10.88
CA LEU A 64 2.53 -23.61 -10.19
C LEU A 64 2.52 -24.86 -11.06
N SER A 65 3.37 -25.84 -10.76
CA SER A 65 3.51 -27.07 -11.57
C SER A 65 2.28 -27.96 -11.56
N ASP A 66 1.35 -27.76 -10.62
CA ASP A 66 0.05 -28.41 -10.60
C ASP A 66 -1.02 -27.70 -11.45
N GLY A 67 -0.64 -26.58 -12.12
CA GLY A 67 -1.50 -25.77 -12.94
C GLY A 67 -2.23 -24.66 -12.19
N THR A 68 -2.08 -24.56 -10.87
CA THR A 68 -2.71 -23.48 -10.09
C THR A 68 -2.12 -22.14 -10.46
N VAL A 69 -2.99 -21.15 -10.70
CA VAL A 69 -2.62 -19.78 -11.09
C VAL A 69 -2.85 -18.81 -9.93
N GLY A 70 -1.85 -17.99 -9.66
CA GLY A 70 -1.96 -16.87 -8.75
C GLY A 70 -1.60 -15.55 -9.42
N TRP A 71 -2.15 -14.46 -8.87
CA TRP A 71 -1.98 -13.10 -9.35
C TRP A 71 -1.36 -12.21 -8.28
N GLY A 72 -0.44 -11.35 -8.70
CA GLY A 72 0.22 -10.35 -7.85
C GLY A 72 0.37 -9.03 -8.57
N GLU A 73 0.51 -7.97 -7.80
CA GLU A 73 0.62 -6.61 -8.31
C GLU A 73 1.60 -5.82 -7.41
N ALA A 74 2.57 -5.15 -8.03
CA ALA A 74 3.43 -4.21 -7.31
C ALA A 74 2.79 -2.82 -7.23
N ASN A 75 3.03 -2.09 -6.15
CA ASN A 75 2.72 -0.67 -6.08
C ASN A 75 3.80 0.15 -6.82
N ALA A 76 3.80 0.07 -8.16
CA ALA A 76 4.77 0.67 -9.06
C ALA A 76 4.05 1.40 -10.22
N GLY A 77 3.18 2.36 -9.88
CA GLY A 77 2.42 3.14 -10.85
C GLY A 77 3.25 4.11 -11.71
N ILE A 78 4.54 4.28 -11.42
CA ILE A 78 5.49 5.02 -12.24
C ILE A 78 6.50 4.04 -12.81
N GLY A 79 6.57 3.93 -14.15
CA GLY A 79 7.48 3.01 -14.82
C GLY A 79 7.19 1.52 -14.57
N PRO A 80 5.94 1.04 -14.59
CA PRO A 80 5.61 -0.37 -14.35
C PRO A 80 6.30 -1.31 -15.33
N GLU A 81 6.66 -0.83 -16.53
CA GLU A 81 7.47 -1.55 -17.51
C GLU A 81 8.83 -1.99 -16.98
N VAL A 82 9.43 -1.26 -16.02
CA VAL A 82 10.70 -1.64 -15.38
C VAL A 82 10.50 -2.89 -14.53
N VAL A 83 9.41 -2.96 -13.76
CA VAL A 83 9.04 -4.16 -13.00
C VAL A 83 8.78 -5.34 -13.93
N CYS A 84 8.04 -5.12 -15.02
CA CYS A 84 7.77 -6.16 -16.02
C CYS A 84 9.06 -6.71 -16.64
N LEU A 85 10.02 -5.83 -16.97
CA LEU A 85 11.34 -6.24 -17.50
C LEU A 85 12.10 -7.09 -16.48
N ILE A 86 12.19 -6.65 -15.23
CA ILE A 86 12.87 -7.38 -14.16
C ILE A 86 12.24 -8.77 -13.97
N VAL A 87 10.92 -8.85 -13.93
CA VAL A 87 10.21 -10.13 -13.80
C VAL A 87 10.46 -11.03 -14.99
N ASN A 88 10.19 -10.56 -16.22
CA ASN A 88 10.16 -11.41 -17.41
C ASN A 88 11.56 -11.82 -17.87
N GLU A 89 12.52 -10.88 -17.85
CA GLU A 89 13.86 -11.11 -18.44
C GLU A 89 14.89 -11.63 -17.43
N LEU A 90 14.64 -11.44 -16.13
CA LEU A 90 15.60 -11.82 -15.10
C LEU A 90 15.04 -12.83 -14.12
N LEU A 91 13.99 -12.48 -13.33
CA LEU A 91 13.58 -13.29 -12.20
C LEU A 91 12.87 -14.58 -12.62
N ALA A 92 12.01 -14.53 -13.63
CA ALA A 92 11.31 -15.72 -14.15
C ALA A 92 12.28 -16.82 -14.56
N GLN A 93 13.32 -16.45 -15.31
CA GLN A 93 14.35 -17.39 -15.79
C GLN A 93 15.14 -18.05 -14.65
N MET A 94 15.21 -17.40 -13.48
CA MET A 94 15.95 -17.93 -12.33
C MET A 94 15.14 -18.96 -11.53
N VAL A 95 13.81 -18.93 -11.60
CA VAL A 95 12.94 -19.72 -10.74
C VAL A 95 12.04 -20.72 -11.48
N GLU A 96 11.79 -20.55 -12.77
CA GLU A 96 11.01 -21.49 -13.57
C GLU A 96 11.64 -22.89 -13.55
N GLY A 97 10.81 -23.91 -13.33
CA GLY A 97 11.22 -25.30 -13.20
C GLY A 97 11.89 -25.64 -11.86
N ARG A 98 11.93 -24.71 -10.89
CA ARG A 98 12.51 -24.95 -9.56
C ARG A 98 11.48 -25.21 -8.50
N GLU A 99 11.90 -25.93 -7.48
CA GLU A 99 11.16 -26.20 -6.28
C GLU A 99 11.70 -25.41 -5.09
N PHE A 100 10.83 -24.95 -4.22
CA PHE A 100 11.16 -24.25 -2.98
C PHE A 100 10.37 -24.86 -1.83
N GLU A 101 10.97 -24.91 -0.66
CA GLU A 101 10.36 -25.48 0.54
C GLU A 101 9.12 -24.68 1.00
N ASN A 102 9.14 -23.38 0.78
CA ASN A 102 8.08 -22.45 1.16
C ASN A 102 8.29 -21.09 0.47
N PRO A 103 7.31 -20.15 0.55
CA PRO A 103 7.45 -18.80 -0.02
C PRO A 103 8.65 -18.02 0.51
N ALA A 104 9.04 -18.22 1.78
CA ALA A 104 10.20 -17.51 2.36
C ALA A 104 11.51 -17.95 1.69
N ALA A 105 11.67 -19.23 1.40
CA ALA A 105 12.84 -19.72 0.66
C ALA A 105 12.93 -19.14 -0.75
N LEU A 106 11.79 -18.97 -1.42
CA LEU A 106 11.74 -18.29 -2.72
C LEU A 106 12.10 -16.81 -2.57
N TRP A 107 11.49 -16.11 -1.60
CA TRP A 107 11.75 -14.68 -1.37
C TRP A 107 13.24 -14.42 -1.08
N ASP A 108 13.82 -15.20 -0.18
CA ASP A 108 15.24 -15.08 0.17
C ASP A 108 16.14 -15.37 -1.04
N PHE A 109 15.82 -16.41 -1.82
CA PHE A 109 16.54 -16.70 -3.06
C PHE A 109 16.51 -15.53 -4.04
N LEU A 110 15.34 -14.96 -4.33
CA LEU A 110 15.19 -13.82 -5.24
C LEU A 110 15.90 -12.57 -4.71
N TYR A 111 15.82 -12.30 -3.41
CA TYR A 111 16.50 -11.19 -2.78
C TYR A 111 18.02 -11.31 -2.87
N ASP A 112 18.56 -12.52 -2.64
CA ASP A 112 19.99 -12.79 -2.66
C ASP A 112 20.62 -12.65 -4.06
N THR A 113 19.82 -12.76 -5.14
CA THR A 113 20.35 -12.72 -6.51
C THR A 113 21.10 -11.42 -6.82
N GLN A 114 20.68 -10.28 -6.26
CA GLN A 114 21.26 -8.99 -6.60
C GLN A 114 21.56 -8.07 -5.40
N ARG A 115 21.21 -8.44 -4.15
CA ARG A 115 21.49 -7.57 -3.00
C ARG A 115 22.99 -7.27 -2.84
N GLY A 116 23.84 -8.22 -3.15
CA GLY A 116 25.30 -8.05 -3.13
C GLY A 116 25.84 -7.07 -4.18
N ARG A 117 25.02 -6.67 -5.15
CA ARG A 117 25.30 -5.63 -6.15
C ARG A 117 24.66 -4.29 -5.81
N GLY A 118 23.99 -4.18 -4.65
CA GLY A 118 23.32 -2.95 -4.20
C GLY A 118 21.86 -2.82 -4.63
N TYR A 119 21.26 -3.79 -5.32
CA TYR A 119 19.84 -3.78 -5.69
C TYR A 119 19.01 -4.35 -4.56
N SER A 120 18.92 -3.60 -3.47
CA SER A 120 18.19 -3.98 -2.24
C SER A 120 16.95 -3.10 -1.96
N SER A 121 16.50 -2.34 -2.97
CA SER A 121 15.35 -1.43 -2.89
C SER A 121 14.78 -1.14 -4.29
N GLY A 122 13.78 -0.26 -4.37
CA GLY A 122 13.18 0.23 -5.61
C GLY A 122 12.54 -0.87 -6.43
N TYR A 123 12.50 -0.70 -7.74
CA TYR A 123 11.83 -1.62 -8.68
C TYR A 123 12.24 -3.08 -8.55
N TRP A 124 13.45 -3.35 -8.05
CA TRP A 124 13.89 -4.73 -7.80
C TRP A 124 13.01 -5.40 -6.74
N LEU A 125 12.80 -4.72 -5.62
CA LEU A 125 11.97 -5.24 -4.52
C LEU A 125 10.47 -5.18 -4.87
N ASP A 126 10.05 -4.18 -5.65
CA ASP A 126 8.67 -4.12 -6.15
C ASP A 126 8.36 -5.34 -7.04
N ALA A 127 9.33 -5.79 -7.87
CA ALA A 127 9.20 -7.02 -8.66
C ALA A 127 9.11 -8.27 -7.78
N LEU A 128 9.94 -8.36 -6.73
CA LEU A 128 9.87 -9.45 -5.75
C LEU A 128 8.51 -9.48 -5.05
N ALA A 129 8.01 -8.32 -4.62
CA ALA A 129 6.73 -8.21 -3.94
C ALA A 129 5.57 -8.71 -4.80
N ALA A 130 5.55 -8.33 -6.09
CA ALA A 130 4.51 -8.81 -7.01
C ALA A 130 4.56 -10.33 -7.23
N ILE A 131 5.77 -10.92 -7.34
CA ILE A 131 5.92 -12.37 -7.43
C ILE A 131 5.46 -13.05 -6.14
N ASP A 132 5.85 -12.52 -4.97
CA ASP A 132 5.48 -13.06 -3.68
C ASP A 132 3.95 -13.05 -3.46
N ILE A 133 3.28 -11.94 -3.81
CA ILE A 133 1.82 -11.85 -3.76
C ILE A 133 1.19 -12.92 -4.66
N ALA A 134 1.67 -13.06 -5.90
CA ALA A 134 1.15 -14.07 -6.83
C ALA A 134 1.35 -15.50 -6.32
N VAL A 135 2.48 -15.78 -5.71
CA VAL A 135 2.78 -17.10 -5.11
C VAL A 135 1.85 -17.40 -3.95
N TRP A 136 1.63 -16.44 -3.04
CA TRP A 136 0.71 -16.63 -1.92
C TRP A 136 -0.75 -16.78 -2.39
N ASP A 137 -1.15 -16.05 -3.44
CA ASP A 137 -2.46 -16.23 -4.06
C ASP A 137 -2.63 -17.64 -4.65
N ALA A 138 -1.62 -18.12 -5.40
CA ALA A 138 -1.63 -19.48 -5.94
C ALA A 138 -1.69 -20.54 -4.83
N ILE A 139 -0.89 -20.39 -3.77
CA ILE A 139 -0.91 -21.30 -2.62
C ILE A 139 -2.28 -21.28 -1.93
N GLY A 140 -2.83 -20.09 -1.68
CA GLY A 140 -4.17 -19.95 -1.09
C GLY A 140 -5.25 -20.66 -1.93
N LYS A 141 -5.18 -20.54 -3.26
CA LYS A 141 -6.07 -21.24 -4.19
C LYS A 141 -5.87 -22.76 -4.16
N ARG A 142 -4.63 -23.21 -4.15
CA ARG A 142 -4.31 -24.65 -4.02
C ARG A 142 -4.82 -25.24 -2.70
N GLU A 143 -4.60 -24.54 -1.60
CA GLU A 143 -5.01 -24.96 -0.26
C GLU A 143 -6.51 -24.66 0.03
N GLN A 144 -7.25 -24.10 -0.93
CA GLN A 144 -8.66 -23.69 -0.79
C GLN A 144 -8.89 -22.82 0.44
N SER A 145 -7.99 -21.86 0.69
CA SER A 145 -7.97 -21.01 1.87
C SER A 145 -7.66 -19.55 1.53
N PRO A 146 -8.29 -18.56 2.19
CA PRO A 146 -7.84 -17.19 2.11
C PRO A 146 -6.40 -17.05 2.58
N VAL A 147 -5.62 -16.15 1.95
CA VAL A 147 -4.21 -15.92 2.34
C VAL A 147 -4.09 -15.53 3.81
N ALA A 148 -4.98 -14.69 4.34
CA ALA A 148 -4.96 -14.28 5.74
C ALA A 148 -5.02 -15.48 6.72
N ALA A 149 -5.76 -16.54 6.37
CA ALA A 149 -5.85 -17.76 7.20
C ALA A 149 -4.57 -18.61 7.13
N LEU A 150 -3.78 -18.49 6.06
CA LEU A 150 -2.45 -19.09 5.98
C LEU A 150 -1.38 -18.27 6.72
N LEU A 151 -1.57 -16.94 6.82
CA LEU A 151 -0.65 -16.05 7.51
C LEU A 151 -0.82 -16.09 9.05
N ALA A 152 -2.03 -16.31 9.54
CA ALA A 152 -2.32 -16.37 10.97
C ALA A 152 -3.44 -17.36 11.28
N PRO A 153 -3.40 -18.04 12.46
CA PRO A 153 -4.43 -19.02 12.84
C PRO A 153 -5.84 -18.40 12.99
N GLU A 154 -5.91 -17.15 13.42
CA GLU A 154 -7.15 -16.45 13.72
C GLU A 154 -7.14 -15.04 13.09
N PRO A 155 -7.30 -14.92 11.76
CA PRO A 155 -7.42 -13.62 11.12
C PRO A 155 -8.75 -12.97 11.52
N ARG A 156 -8.75 -11.65 11.61
CA ARG A 156 -9.99 -10.90 11.84
C ARG A 156 -10.93 -11.10 10.66
N LYS A 157 -12.17 -11.49 10.96
CA LYS A 157 -13.20 -11.68 9.93
C LYS A 157 -13.78 -10.38 9.41
N ARG A 158 -13.66 -9.31 10.22
CA ARG A 158 -14.10 -7.97 9.86
C ARG A 158 -13.10 -6.95 10.41
N PHE A 159 -12.88 -5.90 9.64
CA PHE A 159 -12.09 -4.73 10.07
C PHE A 159 -12.65 -3.46 9.42
N GLU A 160 -12.55 -2.36 10.16
CA GLU A 160 -12.97 -1.05 9.71
C GLU A 160 -11.87 -0.36 8.92
N VAL A 161 -12.27 0.59 8.06
CA VAL A 161 -11.33 1.32 7.20
C VAL A 161 -11.46 2.83 7.39
N TYR A 162 -10.44 3.56 6.95
CA TYR A 162 -10.50 5.00 6.75
C TYR A 162 -10.33 5.37 5.28
N LEU A 163 -11.04 6.39 4.83
CA LEU A 163 -10.88 6.95 3.49
C LEU A 163 -9.55 7.67 3.38
N SER A 164 -8.71 7.27 2.43
CA SER A 164 -7.44 7.94 2.16
C SER A 164 -7.58 8.98 1.06
N GLY A 165 -6.99 10.15 1.31
CA GLY A 165 -6.91 11.23 0.35
C GLY A 165 -8.26 11.83 -0.04
N VAL A 166 -8.81 12.67 0.79
CA VAL A 166 -10.04 13.44 0.50
C VAL A 166 -9.74 14.46 -0.60
N ARG A 167 -9.56 13.97 -1.84
CA ARG A 167 -9.10 14.76 -3.00
C ARG A 167 -10.27 15.41 -3.72
N ARG A 168 -10.56 16.67 -3.38
CA ARG A 168 -11.52 17.55 -4.07
C ARG A 168 -10.93 18.95 -4.14
N ALA A 169 -11.39 19.77 -5.06
CA ALA A 169 -10.80 21.08 -5.35
C ALA A 169 -11.05 22.11 -4.23
N THR A 170 -12.20 22.09 -3.62
CA THR A 170 -12.60 23.04 -2.58
C THR A 170 -12.84 22.38 -1.23
N LEU A 171 -12.76 23.14 -0.15
CA LEU A 171 -13.08 22.67 1.20
C LEU A 171 -14.51 22.12 1.29
N GLN A 172 -15.48 22.79 0.66
CA GLN A 172 -16.87 22.35 0.69
C GLN A 172 -17.05 21.00 -0.02
N GLU A 173 -16.46 20.82 -1.20
CA GLU A 173 -16.51 19.54 -1.91
C GLU A 173 -15.84 18.40 -1.12
N ARG A 174 -14.79 18.70 -0.34
CA ARG A 174 -14.16 17.73 0.56
C ARG A 174 -15.07 17.36 1.72
N ILE A 175 -15.74 18.35 2.34
CA ILE A 175 -16.73 18.13 3.40
C ILE A 175 -17.87 17.26 2.88
N ASP A 176 -18.43 17.58 1.72
CA ASP A 176 -19.54 16.84 1.11
C ASP A 176 -19.10 15.39 0.80
N HIS A 177 -17.89 15.23 0.28
CA HIS A 177 -17.32 13.91 0.00
C HIS A 177 -17.14 13.07 1.26
N VAL A 178 -16.57 13.63 2.33
CA VAL A 178 -16.44 12.93 3.61
C VAL A 178 -17.79 12.55 4.19
N ASN A 179 -18.77 13.48 4.17
CA ASN A 179 -20.11 13.22 4.66
C ASN A 179 -20.83 12.11 3.88
N SER A 180 -20.64 12.04 2.55
CA SER A 180 -21.20 10.95 1.74
C SER A 180 -20.65 9.56 2.14
N TRP A 181 -19.39 9.47 2.57
CA TRP A 181 -18.81 8.24 3.10
C TRP A 181 -19.26 7.94 4.53
N ILE A 182 -19.43 8.94 5.39
CA ILE A 182 -19.98 8.75 6.74
C ILE A 182 -21.35 8.09 6.66
N ASP A 183 -22.17 8.45 5.70
CA ASP A 183 -23.49 7.86 5.49
C ASP A 183 -23.45 6.36 5.11
N THR A 184 -22.29 5.87 4.69
CA THR A 184 -22.01 4.43 4.47
C THR A 184 -21.37 3.73 5.67
N GLY A 185 -21.26 4.38 6.82
CA GLY A 185 -20.68 3.84 8.05
C GLY A 185 -19.18 4.13 8.25
N LEU A 186 -18.54 4.88 7.33
CA LEU A 186 -17.13 5.24 7.48
C LEU A 186 -16.87 6.08 8.74
N ARG A 187 -15.79 5.77 9.46
CA ARG A 187 -15.47 6.42 10.75
C ARG A 187 -14.15 7.21 10.74
N GLY A 188 -13.35 7.10 9.71
CA GLY A 188 -12.06 7.79 9.62
C GLY A 188 -11.71 8.30 8.23
N ALA A 189 -10.94 9.39 8.15
CA ALA A 189 -10.38 9.90 6.90
C ALA A 189 -8.96 10.44 7.10
N LYS A 190 -8.10 10.22 6.10
CA LYS A 190 -6.76 10.80 5.99
C LYS A 190 -6.78 11.91 4.95
N ILE A 191 -6.23 13.07 5.29
CA ILE A 191 -6.08 14.19 4.38
C ILE A 191 -4.62 14.43 4.04
N PHE A 192 -4.38 14.82 2.80
CA PHE A 192 -3.05 15.24 2.35
C PHE A 192 -2.89 16.74 2.55
N LEU A 193 -1.86 17.13 3.29
CA LEU A 193 -1.50 18.51 3.56
C LEU A 193 -0.08 18.78 3.05
N THR A 194 0.32 20.04 3.08
CA THR A 194 1.70 20.45 2.77
C THR A 194 2.51 20.67 4.05
N GLY A 195 3.78 21.05 3.90
CA GLY A 195 4.61 21.48 5.03
C GLY A 195 4.23 22.85 5.64
N ASP A 196 3.25 23.56 5.07
CA ASP A 196 2.63 24.75 5.67
C ASP A 196 1.60 24.31 6.72
N ILE A 197 2.07 24.22 7.96
CA ILE A 197 1.25 23.69 9.06
C ILE A 197 0.12 24.63 9.43
N GLU A 198 0.29 25.93 9.37
CA GLU A 198 -0.77 26.88 9.73
C GLU A 198 -1.94 26.79 8.75
N ALA A 199 -1.66 26.74 7.44
CA ALA A 199 -2.66 26.52 6.42
C ALA A 199 -3.32 25.13 6.56
N GLY A 200 -2.53 24.09 6.82
CA GLY A 200 -3.00 22.72 7.03
C GLY A 200 -3.91 22.56 8.24
N VAL A 201 -3.58 23.23 9.34
CA VAL A 201 -4.42 23.28 10.54
C VAL A 201 -5.75 23.96 10.25
N GLY A 202 -5.75 25.08 9.53
CA GLY A 202 -7.00 25.76 9.14
C GLY A 202 -7.90 24.90 8.26
N GLU A 203 -7.31 24.13 7.34
CA GLU A 203 -8.04 23.19 6.49
C GLU A 203 -8.62 22.02 7.31
N LEU A 204 -7.82 21.44 8.19
CA LEU A 204 -8.28 20.36 9.08
C LEU A 204 -9.43 20.83 9.98
N ASP A 205 -9.31 22.01 10.60
CA ASP A 205 -10.37 22.57 11.44
C ASP A 205 -11.67 22.79 10.66
N GLY A 206 -11.58 23.26 9.41
CA GLY A 206 -12.72 23.41 8.51
C GLY A 206 -13.39 22.07 8.21
N LEU A 207 -12.61 21.03 7.92
CA LEU A 207 -13.11 19.67 7.67
C LEU A 207 -13.77 19.06 8.93
N MET A 208 -13.12 19.18 10.08
CA MET A 208 -13.66 18.69 11.36
C MET A 208 -14.98 19.37 11.71
N HIS A 209 -15.08 20.68 11.47
CA HIS A 209 -16.32 21.43 11.68
C HIS A 209 -17.43 21.01 10.70
N GLY A 210 -17.10 20.81 9.42
CA GLY A 210 -18.06 20.45 8.37
C GLY A 210 -18.48 18.98 8.36
N ALA A 211 -17.68 18.10 8.97
CA ALA A 211 -17.95 16.67 9.09
C ALA A 211 -17.86 16.19 10.55
N PRO A 212 -18.69 16.73 11.47
CA PRO A 212 -18.55 16.49 12.92
C PRO A 212 -18.92 15.06 13.35
N ARG A 213 -19.47 14.25 12.46
CA ARG A 213 -19.78 12.83 12.72
C ARG A 213 -18.59 11.90 12.46
N LEU A 214 -17.51 12.39 11.79
CA LEU A 214 -16.33 11.58 11.57
C LEU A 214 -15.52 11.47 12.87
N GLU A 215 -15.20 10.24 13.26
CA GLU A 215 -14.59 9.98 14.58
C GLU A 215 -13.07 10.13 14.58
N GLN A 216 -12.41 9.82 13.47
CA GLN A 216 -10.95 9.78 13.38
C GLN A 216 -10.41 10.56 12.16
N TRP A 217 -9.47 11.44 12.43
CA TRP A 217 -8.72 12.14 11.39
C TRP A 217 -7.25 11.72 11.40
N MET A 218 -6.68 11.55 10.23
CA MET A 218 -5.27 11.33 10.01
C MET A 218 -4.74 12.39 9.04
N VAL A 219 -3.49 12.74 9.18
CA VAL A 219 -2.82 13.76 8.35
C VAL A 219 -1.58 13.16 7.73
N ASP A 220 -1.39 13.40 6.44
CA ASP A 220 -0.19 13.04 5.69
C ASP A 220 0.38 14.29 5.01
N THR A 221 1.66 14.58 5.24
CA THR A 221 2.33 15.73 4.63
C THR A 221 3.30 15.36 3.52
N LEU A 222 3.28 14.09 3.09
CA LEU A 222 4.03 13.63 1.91
C LEU A 222 5.51 14.05 1.93
N TRP A 223 6.17 13.92 3.09
CA TRP A 223 7.61 14.22 3.31
C TRP A 223 8.00 15.69 3.16
N MET A 224 7.06 16.63 3.26
CA MET A 224 7.26 18.05 2.89
C MET A 224 7.56 18.98 4.05
N CYS A 225 7.66 18.50 5.28
CA CYS A 225 7.96 19.35 6.43
C CYS A 225 9.47 19.60 6.58
N SER A 226 9.83 20.83 7.03
CA SER A 226 11.08 21.06 7.72
C SER A 226 11.02 20.48 9.15
N HIS A 227 12.15 20.39 9.86
CA HIS A 227 12.16 19.97 11.28
C HIS A 227 11.25 20.86 12.13
N GLU A 228 11.31 22.18 11.94
CA GLU A 228 10.49 23.15 12.68
C GLU A 228 9.00 22.97 12.39
N SER A 229 8.62 22.86 11.12
CA SER A 229 7.22 22.65 10.75
C SER A 229 6.70 21.27 11.17
N ALA A 230 7.52 20.22 11.13
CA ALA A 230 7.15 18.90 11.60
C ALA A 230 6.88 18.90 13.14
N GLU A 231 7.72 19.59 13.92
CA GLU A 231 7.52 19.75 15.36
C GLU A 231 6.22 20.50 15.67
N LEU A 232 6.00 21.63 14.99
CA LEU A 232 4.74 22.39 15.09
C LEU A 232 3.54 21.53 14.70
N GLY A 233 3.62 20.81 13.57
CA GLY A 233 2.57 19.92 13.09
C GLY A 233 2.25 18.82 14.09
N LYS A 234 3.27 18.14 14.64
CA LYS A 234 3.08 17.13 15.67
C LYS A 234 2.30 17.65 16.86
N LEU A 235 2.62 18.84 17.33
CA LEU A 235 1.96 19.48 18.47
C LEU A 235 0.51 19.86 18.11
N GLU A 236 0.30 20.58 17.00
CA GLU A 236 -1.00 21.10 16.60
C GLU A 236 -1.99 20.00 16.21
N TYR A 237 -1.54 18.96 15.50
CA TYR A 237 -2.35 17.80 15.19
C TYR A 237 -2.66 16.97 16.45
N GLY A 238 -1.72 16.88 17.38
CA GLY A 238 -1.95 16.26 18.69
C GLY A 238 -3.05 16.95 19.51
N ARG A 239 -3.11 18.28 19.50
CA ARG A 239 -4.18 19.07 20.16
C ARG A 239 -5.58 18.80 19.58
N ARG A 240 -5.64 18.34 18.31
CA ARG A 240 -6.88 17.99 17.60
C ARG A 240 -7.21 16.49 17.64
N ASN A 241 -6.44 15.73 18.43
CA ASN A 241 -6.58 14.27 18.53
C ASN A 241 -6.45 13.56 17.18
N VAL A 242 -5.60 14.08 16.26
CA VAL A 242 -5.26 13.39 15.03
C VAL A 242 -4.65 12.03 15.38
N ARG A 243 -5.16 10.98 14.75
CA ARG A 243 -4.83 9.60 15.10
C ARG A 243 -3.37 9.25 14.81
N PHE A 244 -2.83 9.81 13.73
CA PHE A 244 -1.40 9.83 13.41
C PHE A 244 -1.07 10.94 12.40
N PHE A 245 0.19 11.35 12.43
CA PHE A 245 0.81 12.27 11.51
C PHE A 245 1.80 11.48 10.62
N GLU A 246 1.46 11.32 9.35
CA GLU A 246 2.17 10.49 8.40
C GLU A 246 3.18 11.29 7.59
N CYS A 247 4.34 10.68 7.33
CA CYS A 247 5.38 11.17 6.42
C CYS A 247 5.76 12.65 6.63
N PRO A 248 6.17 13.07 7.85
CA PRO A 248 6.50 14.49 8.09
C PRO A 248 7.82 14.92 7.46
N LEU A 249 8.94 14.28 7.79
CA LEU A 249 10.29 14.64 7.36
C LEU A 249 10.73 13.79 6.16
N GLN A 250 11.85 14.14 5.53
CA GLN A 250 12.40 13.38 4.41
C GLN A 250 12.61 11.89 4.76
N PRO A 251 12.39 10.96 3.80
CA PRO A 251 12.44 9.51 4.06
C PRO A 251 13.79 8.98 4.59
N GLU A 252 14.88 9.70 4.36
CA GLU A 252 16.21 9.32 4.80
C GLU A 252 16.58 9.87 6.18
N ASP A 253 15.76 10.77 6.74
CA ASP A 253 16.08 11.49 7.98
C ASP A 253 15.70 10.68 9.23
N LEU A 254 16.41 9.59 9.46
CA LEU A 254 16.23 8.75 10.65
C LEU A 254 16.39 9.55 11.95
N ALA A 255 17.43 10.36 12.06
CA ALA A 255 17.72 11.12 13.28
C ALA A 255 16.63 12.14 13.59
N GLY A 256 16.18 12.90 12.58
CA GLY A 256 15.08 13.85 12.74
C GLY A 256 13.78 13.19 13.16
N HIS A 257 13.44 12.02 12.61
CA HIS A 257 12.27 11.27 13.03
C HIS A 257 12.39 10.74 14.47
N GLN A 258 13.58 10.29 14.91
CA GLN A 258 13.83 9.88 16.29
C GLN A 258 13.62 11.05 17.27
N GLU A 259 14.14 12.23 16.93
CA GLU A 259 13.93 13.45 17.72
C GLU A 259 12.45 13.85 17.74
N LEU A 260 11.78 13.77 16.59
CA LEU A 260 10.36 14.12 16.47
C LEU A 260 9.47 13.18 17.29
N VAL A 261 9.71 11.86 17.23
CA VAL A 261 8.95 10.87 18.01
C VAL A 261 9.06 11.13 19.50
N ALA A 262 10.22 11.54 19.99
CA ALA A 262 10.44 11.85 21.41
C ALA A 262 9.65 13.08 21.91
N LYS A 263 9.15 13.95 21.02
CA LYS A 263 8.38 15.16 21.37
C LYS A 263 6.90 14.83 21.60
N PRO A 264 6.18 15.61 22.42
CA PRO A 264 4.74 15.42 22.63
C PRO A 264 3.93 15.80 21.38
N GLY A 265 2.77 15.17 21.20
CA GLY A 265 1.82 15.46 20.12
C GLY A 265 1.28 14.20 19.43
N ALA A 266 0.86 14.35 18.17
CA ALA A 266 0.29 13.24 17.39
C ALA A 266 1.33 12.11 17.19
N PRO A 267 0.94 10.83 17.22
CA PRO A 267 1.81 9.72 16.86
C PRO A 267 2.36 9.87 15.43
N ILE A 268 3.61 9.50 15.21
CA ILE A 268 4.25 9.55 13.88
C ILE A 268 4.06 8.20 13.18
N ALA A 269 3.51 8.24 11.97
CA ALA A 269 3.30 7.06 11.14
C ALA A 269 4.22 7.07 9.92
N LEU A 270 4.91 5.94 9.69
CA LEU A 270 5.85 5.74 8.59
C LEU A 270 5.82 4.28 8.14
N GLY A 271 6.32 4.04 6.93
CA GLY A 271 6.59 2.67 6.50
C GLY A 271 6.29 2.40 5.03
N GLU A 272 5.51 3.22 4.35
CA GLU A 272 5.13 3.02 2.95
C GLU A 272 6.32 2.92 2.00
N HIS A 273 7.45 3.55 2.34
CA HIS A 273 8.67 3.58 1.51
C HIS A 273 9.61 2.40 1.77
N PHE A 274 9.43 1.63 2.86
CA PHE A 274 10.24 0.45 3.12
C PHE A 274 9.82 -0.72 2.23
N ARG A 275 10.80 -1.41 1.70
CA ARG A 275 10.59 -2.58 0.84
C ARG A 275 11.09 -3.89 1.45
N SER A 276 11.83 -3.81 2.55
CA SER A 276 12.33 -5.00 3.23
C SER A 276 12.52 -4.78 4.72
N ARG A 277 12.53 -5.91 5.47
CA ARG A 277 12.89 -5.96 6.90
C ARG A 277 14.20 -5.24 7.20
N TYR A 278 15.16 -5.31 6.29
CA TYR A 278 16.49 -4.69 6.49
C TYR A 278 16.45 -3.16 6.45
N GLN A 279 15.52 -2.58 5.70
CA GLN A 279 15.35 -1.12 5.68
C GLN A 279 14.62 -0.62 6.94
N MET A 280 13.57 -1.33 7.38
CA MET A 280 12.76 -0.88 8.50
C MET A 280 13.40 -1.15 9.88
N GLU A 281 14.27 -2.14 9.99
CA GLU A 281 14.79 -2.62 11.29
C GLU A 281 15.47 -1.52 12.11
N THR A 282 16.25 -0.66 11.47
CA THR A 282 16.92 0.48 12.13
C THR A 282 15.93 1.53 12.63
N TRP A 283 14.78 1.67 12.02
CA TRP A 283 13.77 2.68 12.35
C TRP A 283 12.92 2.33 13.57
N VAL A 284 12.82 1.05 13.88
CA VAL A 284 12.06 0.56 15.04
C VAL A 284 12.91 0.31 16.28
N GLN A 285 14.25 0.32 16.14
CA GLN A 285 15.18 0.21 17.27
C GLN A 285 15.16 1.47 18.13
N GLN A 286 15.57 1.35 19.40
CA GLN A 286 15.61 2.48 20.33
C GLN A 286 16.85 3.37 20.10
N PRO A 287 16.70 4.70 20.04
CA PRO A 287 15.43 5.43 20.04
C PRO A 287 14.66 5.21 18.72
N ARG A 288 13.37 4.87 18.83
CA ARG A 288 12.55 4.57 17.65
C ARG A 288 12.22 5.83 16.85
N ALA A 289 12.01 5.68 15.54
CA ALA A 289 11.73 6.79 14.63
C ALA A 289 10.25 6.86 14.18
N LEU A 290 9.39 5.95 14.67
CA LEU A 290 7.97 5.92 14.36
C LEU A 290 7.15 5.34 15.51
N ASP A 291 5.89 5.72 15.59
CA ASP A 291 4.90 5.23 16.54
C ASP A 291 3.91 4.25 15.93
N VAL A 292 3.69 4.34 14.61
CA VAL A 292 2.79 3.48 13.82
C VAL A 292 3.51 3.04 12.56
N TYR A 293 3.52 1.74 12.29
CA TYR A 293 4.18 1.17 11.12
C TYR A 293 3.18 0.89 9.99
N GLN A 294 3.44 1.45 8.80
CA GLN A 294 2.55 1.40 7.63
C GLN A 294 3.23 0.74 6.40
N PRO A 295 3.50 -0.58 6.45
CA PRO A 295 4.11 -1.27 5.31
C PRO A 295 3.16 -1.32 4.10
N ASP A 296 3.71 -1.17 2.90
CA ASP A 296 2.99 -1.32 1.64
C ASP A 296 3.21 -2.72 1.08
N ILE A 297 2.12 -3.46 0.88
CA ILE A 297 2.20 -4.88 0.47
C ILE A 297 2.64 -5.02 -0.99
N GLY A 298 2.32 -4.06 -1.85
CA GLY A 298 2.83 -4.02 -3.22
C GLY A 298 4.33 -3.72 -3.33
N ARG A 299 4.99 -3.44 -2.20
CA ARG A 299 6.44 -3.20 -2.07
C ARG A 299 7.16 -4.27 -1.26
N THR A 300 6.48 -4.89 -0.29
CA THR A 300 7.09 -5.89 0.62
C THR A 300 6.74 -7.33 0.26
N GLY A 301 5.59 -7.57 -0.37
CA GLY A 301 4.96 -8.87 -0.43
C GLY A 301 4.44 -9.34 0.93
N PHE A 302 3.78 -10.49 0.97
CA PHE A 302 3.28 -11.11 2.21
C PHE A 302 4.40 -11.67 3.09
N THR A 303 5.38 -12.31 2.45
CA THR A 303 6.47 -13.01 3.16
C THR A 303 7.26 -12.06 4.03
N ASP A 304 7.76 -10.97 3.45
CA ASP A 304 8.57 -10.01 4.21
C ASP A 304 7.72 -9.14 5.13
N TYR A 305 6.48 -8.81 4.73
CA TYR A 305 5.50 -8.13 5.59
C TYR A 305 5.31 -8.84 6.94
N MET A 306 5.14 -10.16 6.95
CA MET A 306 4.95 -10.91 8.19
C MET A 306 6.15 -10.82 9.13
N ILE A 307 7.37 -10.82 8.58
CA ILE A 307 8.59 -10.65 9.35
C ILE A 307 8.69 -9.21 9.89
N GLN A 308 8.43 -8.22 9.06
CA GLN A 308 8.43 -6.81 9.44
C GLN A 308 7.39 -6.53 10.55
N LYS A 309 6.20 -7.11 10.43
CA LYS A 309 5.15 -7.02 11.46
C LYS A 309 5.62 -7.59 12.80
N GLU A 310 6.31 -8.74 12.79
CA GLU A 310 6.88 -9.31 14.02
C GLU A 310 7.97 -8.41 14.64
N ILE A 311 8.82 -7.82 13.81
CA ILE A 311 9.86 -6.88 14.27
C ILE A 311 9.20 -5.66 14.91
N ALA A 312 8.19 -5.05 14.26
CA ALA A 312 7.44 -3.93 14.81
C ALA A 312 6.73 -4.30 16.13
N ALA A 313 6.08 -5.46 16.18
CA ALA A 313 5.40 -5.92 17.41
C ALA A 313 6.36 -6.13 18.58
N LYS A 314 7.57 -6.68 18.36
CA LYS A 314 8.62 -6.80 19.37
C LYS A 314 9.10 -5.45 19.89
N ALA A 315 9.04 -4.42 19.06
CA ALA A 315 9.34 -3.03 19.44
C ALA A 315 8.14 -2.30 20.08
N GLY A 316 6.98 -2.95 20.22
CA GLY A 316 5.75 -2.36 20.74
C GLY A 316 5.12 -1.33 19.78
N ILE A 317 5.36 -1.49 18.47
CA ILE A 317 4.85 -0.61 17.42
C ILE A 317 3.70 -1.31 16.69
N PRO A 318 2.47 -0.76 16.70
CA PRO A 318 1.35 -1.29 15.94
C PRO A 318 1.57 -1.16 14.44
N THR A 319 1.01 -2.11 13.69
CA THR A 319 1.10 -2.16 12.22
C THR A 319 -0.27 -1.99 11.59
N THR A 320 -0.39 -1.07 10.63
CA THR A 320 -1.56 -0.89 9.76
C THR A 320 -1.08 -0.69 8.33
N PRO A 321 -1.37 -1.62 7.40
CA PRO A 321 -0.86 -1.53 6.03
C PRO A 321 -1.25 -0.26 5.28
N HIS A 322 -0.28 0.36 4.61
CA HIS A 322 -0.51 1.40 3.61
C HIS A 322 -1.21 0.80 2.39
N MET A 323 -2.13 1.57 1.80
CA MET A 323 -2.79 1.22 0.54
C MET A 323 -2.68 2.38 -0.45
N GLY A 324 -1.73 2.29 -1.36
CA GLY A 324 -1.60 3.22 -2.48
C GLY A 324 -2.65 3.02 -3.58
N SER A 325 -2.48 3.71 -4.69
CA SER A 325 -3.30 3.47 -5.88
C SER A 325 -2.80 2.23 -6.62
N GLY A 326 -3.73 1.33 -6.92
CA GLY A 326 -3.51 0.11 -7.67
C GLY A 326 -4.83 -0.40 -8.22
N VAL A 327 -4.83 -1.60 -8.77
CA VAL A 327 -6.05 -2.31 -9.14
C VAL A 327 -6.45 -3.32 -8.07
N SER A 328 -7.46 -4.13 -8.33
CA SER A 328 -8.06 -5.03 -7.34
C SER A 328 -7.08 -6.01 -6.67
N VAL A 329 -6.03 -6.43 -7.38
CA VAL A 329 -5.07 -7.43 -6.88
C VAL A 329 -4.24 -6.87 -5.72
N PHE A 330 -3.61 -5.71 -5.90
CA PHE A 330 -2.84 -5.04 -4.84
C PHE A 330 -3.72 -4.69 -3.63
N GLN A 331 -4.90 -4.14 -3.90
CA GLN A 331 -5.82 -3.74 -2.85
C GLN A 331 -6.31 -4.95 -2.04
N ALA A 332 -6.68 -6.05 -2.71
CA ALA A 332 -7.08 -7.29 -2.07
C ALA A 332 -5.94 -7.90 -1.23
N ALA A 333 -4.70 -7.90 -1.75
CA ALA A 333 -3.53 -8.34 -1.00
C ALA A 333 -3.34 -7.51 0.28
N THR A 334 -3.50 -6.18 0.18
CA THR A 334 -3.44 -5.30 1.36
C THR A 334 -4.53 -5.63 2.38
N LEU A 335 -5.76 -5.91 1.93
CA LEU A 335 -6.87 -6.28 2.83
C LEU A 335 -6.66 -7.67 3.48
N GLN A 336 -6.01 -8.63 2.82
CA GLN A 336 -5.58 -9.88 3.46
C GLN A 336 -4.61 -9.59 4.62
N CYS A 337 -3.67 -8.67 4.44
CA CYS A 337 -2.76 -8.24 5.50
C CYS A 337 -3.50 -7.46 6.60
N ALA A 338 -4.49 -6.65 6.25
CA ALA A 338 -5.32 -5.95 7.22
C ALA A 338 -6.02 -6.90 8.19
N ALA A 339 -6.46 -8.06 7.72
CA ALA A 339 -7.09 -9.07 8.57
C ALA A 339 -6.16 -9.62 9.65
N VAL A 340 -4.84 -9.51 9.48
CA VAL A 340 -3.82 -9.96 10.44
C VAL A 340 -3.01 -8.81 11.07
N ALA A 341 -3.33 -7.55 10.74
CA ALA A 341 -2.67 -6.36 11.27
C ALA A 341 -3.15 -6.02 12.71
N SER A 342 -2.58 -4.98 13.30
CA SER A 342 -2.93 -4.51 14.63
C SER A 342 -4.37 -3.97 14.68
N PRO A 343 -5.20 -4.40 15.64
CA PRO A 343 -6.63 -4.07 15.64
C PRO A 343 -6.94 -2.64 16.09
N GLU A 344 -5.98 -1.92 16.67
CA GLU A 344 -6.19 -0.59 17.23
C GLU A 344 -6.27 0.51 16.18
N TYR A 345 -5.93 0.22 14.92
CA TYR A 345 -5.97 1.17 13.81
C TYR A 345 -6.96 0.72 12.74
N LEU A 346 -7.63 1.68 12.13
CA LEU A 346 -8.41 1.48 10.92
C LEU A 346 -7.47 1.16 9.76
N GLN A 347 -7.91 0.34 8.81
CA GLN A 347 -7.17 0.05 7.59
C GLN A 347 -7.34 1.15 6.56
N GLU A 348 -6.28 1.52 5.87
CA GLU A 348 -6.32 2.45 4.74
C GLU A 348 -7.18 1.90 3.59
N PHE A 349 -7.99 2.78 2.98
CA PHE A 349 -8.87 2.46 1.87
C PHE A 349 -8.95 3.62 0.87
N GLN A 350 -8.73 3.34 -0.41
CA GLN A 350 -8.67 4.38 -1.45
C GLN A 350 -10.03 4.76 -2.06
N GLY A 351 -11.13 4.17 -1.59
CA GLY A 351 -12.45 4.32 -2.20
C GLY A 351 -12.53 3.64 -3.58
N GLY A 352 -13.47 2.73 -3.81
CA GLY A 352 -13.61 2.04 -5.09
C GLY A 352 -12.54 0.95 -5.33
N LEU A 353 -12.62 -0.13 -4.56
CA LEU A 353 -11.64 -1.21 -4.57
C LEU A 353 -11.46 -1.89 -5.94
N SER A 354 -12.50 -1.99 -6.73
CA SER A 354 -12.51 -2.80 -7.95
C SER A 354 -12.80 -2.01 -9.22
N ASP A 355 -13.02 -0.71 -9.13
CA ASP A 355 -13.60 0.07 -10.23
C ASP A 355 -12.76 0.06 -11.50
N ARG A 356 -11.44 -0.12 -11.38
CA ARG A 356 -10.52 -0.01 -12.52
C ARG A 356 -10.25 -1.31 -13.25
N LEU A 357 -10.52 -2.44 -12.61
CA LEU A 357 -10.41 -3.77 -13.21
C LEU A 357 -11.73 -4.55 -13.11
N ALA A 358 -12.84 -3.87 -12.81
CA ALA A 358 -14.13 -4.50 -12.54
C ALA A 358 -14.63 -5.41 -13.67
N GLU A 359 -14.36 -5.05 -14.93
CA GLU A 359 -14.78 -5.87 -16.08
C GLU A 359 -13.93 -7.14 -16.26
N ALA A 360 -12.67 -7.13 -15.76
CA ALA A 360 -11.72 -8.22 -15.93
C ALA A 360 -11.45 -8.99 -14.63
N SER A 361 -12.05 -8.60 -13.51
CA SER A 361 -11.89 -9.28 -12.22
C SER A 361 -13.21 -9.51 -11.51
N ASP A 362 -13.32 -10.66 -10.84
CA ASP A 362 -14.35 -10.96 -9.86
C ASP A 362 -13.72 -10.92 -8.46
N THR A 363 -14.20 -10.02 -7.61
CA THR A 363 -13.71 -9.87 -6.23
C THR A 363 -14.75 -10.35 -5.22
N GLY A 364 -14.27 -11.06 -4.19
CA GLY A 364 -15.07 -11.41 -3.02
C GLY A 364 -15.13 -10.32 -1.95
N TRP A 365 -14.40 -9.23 -2.12
CA TRP A 365 -14.35 -8.14 -1.17
C TRP A 365 -15.53 -7.20 -1.34
N GLU A 366 -16.29 -6.99 -0.27
CA GLU A 366 -17.43 -6.07 -0.23
C GLU A 366 -17.23 -5.03 0.87
N TYR A 367 -17.31 -3.75 0.49
CA TYR A 367 -17.39 -2.66 1.45
C TYR A 367 -18.81 -2.59 2.04
N ARG A 368 -18.91 -2.66 3.36
CA ARG A 368 -20.18 -2.56 4.07
C ARG A 368 -19.99 -1.94 5.45
N ASP A 369 -20.84 -0.99 5.80
CA ASP A 369 -20.88 -0.37 7.14
C ASP A 369 -19.50 0.08 7.65
N GLY A 370 -18.75 0.80 6.81
CA GLY A 370 -17.45 1.38 7.17
C GLY A 370 -16.26 0.41 7.18
N GLY A 371 -16.42 -0.79 6.62
CA GLY A 371 -15.33 -1.80 6.63
C GLY A 371 -15.47 -2.87 5.58
N PHE A 372 -14.59 -3.86 5.68
CA PHE A 372 -14.58 -5.07 4.86
C PHE A 372 -14.72 -6.31 5.72
N GLU A 373 -15.36 -7.32 5.17
CA GLU A 373 -15.35 -8.69 5.69
C GLU A 373 -14.32 -9.51 4.91
N LEU A 374 -13.54 -10.33 5.61
CA LEU A 374 -12.62 -11.27 4.98
C LEU A 374 -13.44 -12.29 4.18
N PRO A 375 -13.32 -12.33 2.84
CA PRO A 375 -14.12 -13.24 2.03
C PRO A 375 -13.72 -14.69 2.28
N ASP A 376 -14.71 -15.58 2.28
CA ASP A 376 -14.51 -17.03 2.26
C ASP A 376 -14.19 -17.51 0.83
N ARG A 377 -13.15 -16.92 0.24
CA ARG A 377 -12.63 -17.25 -1.10
C ARG A 377 -11.15 -17.57 -1.00
N PRO A 378 -10.68 -18.61 -1.74
CA PRO A 378 -9.26 -18.96 -1.78
C PRO A 378 -8.38 -17.82 -2.30
N GLY A 379 -7.10 -17.86 -1.92
CA GLY A 379 -6.11 -16.88 -2.35
C GLY A 379 -6.34 -15.50 -1.74
N ILE A 380 -6.12 -14.46 -2.52
CA ILE A 380 -6.38 -13.07 -2.13
C ILE A 380 -7.87 -12.69 -2.24
N GLY A 381 -8.72 -13.61 -2.74
CA GLY A 381 -10.15 -13.37 -2.94
C GLY A 381 -10.49 -12.63 -4.24
N VAL A 382 -9.61 -12.65 -5.23
CA VAL A 382 -9.79 -12.05 -6.56
C VAL A 382 -9.52 -13.07 -7.65
N GLU A 383 -10.41 -13.16 -8.65
CA GLU A 383 -10.21 -13.93 -9.86
C GLU A 383 -10.07 -13.00 -11.07
N ILE A 384 -9.09 -13.24 -11.91
CA ILE A 384 -8.81 -12.46 -13.13
C ILE A 384 -9.27 -13.24 -14.36
N ASN A 385 -10.07 -12.59 -15.19
CA ASN A 385 -10.38 -13.08 -16.54
C ASN A 385 -9.36 -12.51 -17.54
N GLU A 386 -8.33 -13.28 -17.86
CA GLU A 386 -7.23 -12.85 -18.73
C GLU A 386 -7.69 -12.36 -20.11
N ALA A 387 -8.77 -12.94 -20.67
CA ALA A 387 -9.26 -12.53 -21.99
C ALA A 387 -9.76 -11.07 -21.99
N LEU A 388 -10.17 -10.56 -20.85
CA LEU A 388 -10.67 -9.18 -20.69
C LEU A 388 -9.56 -8.17 -20.34
N LEU A 389 -8.32 -8.63 -20.14
CA LEU A 389 -7.17 -7.74 -19.92
C LEU A 389 -6.66 -7.10 -21.23
N GLU A 390 -6.92 -7.74 -22.38
CA GLU A 390 -6.34 -7.36 -23.67
C GLU A 390 -6.46 -5.87 -24.02
N PRO A 391 -7.59 -5.17 -23.77
CA PRO A 391 -7.72 -3.74 -24.06
C PRO A 391 -6.77 -2.84 -23.24
N PHE A 392 -6.28 -3.33 -22.09
CA PHE A 392 -5.46 -2.57 -21.15
C PHE A 392 -3.96 -2.89 -21.28
N ILE A 393 -3.59 -3.93 -22.06
CA ILE A 393 -2.18 -4.33 -22.20
C ILE A 393 -1.41 -3.31 -23.02
N VAL A 394 -0.35 -2.78 -22.41
CA VAL A 394 0.64 -1.97 -23.12
C VAL A 394 1.62 -2.89 -23.84
N ARG A 395 1.66 -2.79 -25.17
CA ARG A 395 2.61 -3.52 -26.02
C ARG A 395 3.71 -2.54 -26.42
N ASN A 396 4.93 -2.83 -25.98
CA ASN A 396 6.13 -2.09 -26.36
C ASN A 396 6.66 -2.57 -27.71
#